data_2864b13c92520a4a51c7a2ebc9fab4cc
#
_entry.id   2864b13c92520a4a51c7a2ebc9fab4cc
#
_cell.length_a   1.000
_cell.length_b   1.000
_cell.length_c   1.000
_cell.angle_alpha   90.00
_cell.angle_beta   90.00
_cell.angle_gamma   90.00
#
_symmetry.space_group_name_H-M   'P 1'
#
loop_
_entity.id
_entity.type
_entity.pdbx_description
1 polymer ?
#
loop_
_entity_poly.entity_id
_entity_poly.type
_entity_poly.pdbx_seq_one_letter_code
_entity_poly.pdbx_strand_id
1 'polypeptide(L)'
;AVLLLAVAGVPAFIAEAKFSGEAFRIHRRRSAERRMQIYLEMVLTREDGVKEVKLLQLGKMFLQRYVDIFLNIYKEDRSLVLRRSIWGYILGLIASAAFYFAYGWVGFAAIAGAITIGQMTMYIAQFRLGQNSVTNSLTSINGMYEDNLYLSNLTEFLSQKVPEQTGEGIAGPNPDDGIRFENVSFFYPGSQTPALKNINLHITPGESLAIVGENGSGKTT
;
A
#
# COMPACT_ATOMS: atom_id res chain seq x y z
N ALA A 1 33.13 -9.16 21.10
CA ALA A 1 32.99 -8.07 20.11
C ALA A 1 31.73 -8.24 19.24
N VAL A 2 31.56 -9.38 18.54
CA VAL A 2 30.41 -9.63 17.63
C VAL A 2 29.05 -9.56 18.37
N LEU A 3 28.95 -10.15 19.56
CA LEU A 3 27.73 -10.08 20.39
C LEU A 3 27.36 -8.65 20.78
N LEU A 4 28.33 -7.80 21.07
CA LEU A 4 28.10 -6.41 21.43
C LEU A 4 27.60 -5.60 20.24
N LEU A 5 28.11 -5.87 19.03
CA LEU A 5 27.60 -5.27 17.79
C LEU A 5 26.17 -5.70 17.47
N ALA A 6 25.87 -7.00 17.63
CA ALA A 6 24.52 -7.53 17.40
C ALA A 6 23.52 -6.89 18.38
N VAL A 7 23.86 -6.85 19.68
CA VAL A 7 23.01 -6.24 20.72
C VAL A 7 22.79 -4.76 20.48
N ALA A 8 23.79 -4.02 20.02
CA ALA A 8 23.66 -2.60 19.73
C ALA A 8 22.81 -2.30 18.47
N GLY A 9 22.80 -3.21 17.48
CA GLY A 9 22.03 -3.04 16.23
C GLY A 9 20.57 -3.47 16.32
N VAL A 10 20.25 -4.46 17.15
CA VAL A 10 18.89 -5.03 17.27
C VAL A 10 17.82 -4.00 17.65
N PRO A 11 18.01 -3.08 18.63
CA PRO A 11 16.98 -2.09 18.96
C PRO A 11 16.65 -1.17 17.79
N ALA A 12 17.65 -0.75 17.02
CA ALA A 12 17.45 0.08 15.84
C ALA A 12 16.66 -0.67 14.75
N PHE A 13 16.98 -1.95 14.53
CA PHE A 13 16.23 -2.80 13.60
C PHE A 13 14.75 -2.97 14.02
N ILE A 14 14.50 -3.26 15.30
CA ILE A 14 13.11 -3.43 15.81
C ILE A 14 12.32 -2.12 15.64
N ALA A 15 12.93 -0.97 15.95
CA ALA A 15 12.30 0.32 15.77
C ALA A 15 11.97 0.59 14.30
N GLU A 16 12.90 0.32 13.40
CA GLU A 16 12.73 0.50 11.96
C GLU A 16 11.62 -0.39 11.39
N ALA A 17 11.60 -1.69 11.73
CA ALA A 17 10.55 -2.63 11.32
C ALA A 17 9.16 -2.17 11.83
N LYS A 18 9.07 -1.64 13.05
CA LYS A 18 7.83 -1.11 13.62
C LYS A 18 7.34 0.12 12.84
N PHE A 19 8.24 1.06 12.51
CA PHE A 19 7.89 2.25 11.73
C PHE A 19 7.50 1.92 10.29
N SER A 20 8.17 0.96 9.64
CA SER A 20 7.79 0.47 8.30
C SER A 20 6.38 -0.14 8.32
N GLY A 21 6.05 -0.95 9.32
CA GLY A 21 4.71 -1.50 9.49
C GLY A 21 3.64 -0.42 9.78
N GLU A 22 3.97 0.63 10.54
CA GLU A 22 3.08 1.77 10.80
C GLU A 22 2.84 2.57 9.51
N ALA A 23 3.90 2.84 8.73
CA ALA A 23 3.83 3.52 7.44
C ALA A 23 2.91 2.79 6.46
N PHE A 24 3.08 1.46 6.33
CA PHE A 24 2.24 0.63 5.48
C PHE A 24 0.76 0.70 5.87
N ARG A 25 0.45 0.57 7.17
CA ARG A 25 -0.95 0.67 7.67
C ARG A 25 -1.58 2.02 7.38
N ILE A 26 -0.84 3.11 7.60
CA ILE A 26 -1.29 4.47 7.30
C ILE A 26 -1.57 4.59 5.81
N HIS A 27 -0.65 4.14 4.97
CA HIS A 27 -0.80 4.20 3.50
C HIS A 27 -2.02 3.42 2.99
N ARG A 28 -2.23 2.19 3.51
CA ARG A 28 -3.39 1.36 3.16
C ARG A 28 -4.72 2.02 3.59
N ARG A 29 -4.77 2.57 4.80
CA ARG A 29 -5.98 3.23 5.32
C ARG A 29 -6.38 4.45 4.50
N ARG A 30 -5.43 5.17 3.95
CA ARG A 30 -5.65 6.41 3.18
C ARG A 30 -5.87 6.21 1.69
N SER A 31 -5.97 5.00 1.22
CA SER A 31 -6.12 4.73 -0.21
C SER A 31 -7.32 5.45 -0.83
N ALA A 32 -8.43 5.62 -0.08
CA ALA A 32 -9.61 6.36 -0.53
C ALA A 32 -9.37 7.87 -0.64
N GLU A 33 -8.72 8.47 0.37
CA GLU A 33 -8.37 9.90 0.37
C GLU A 33 -7.38 10.22 -0.75
N ARG A 34 -6.40 9.34 -0.96
CA ARG A 34 -5.41 9.49 -2.04
C ARG A 34 -6.05 9.38 -3.43
N ARG A 35 -7.00 8.47 -3.61
CA ARG A 35 -7.78 8.41 -4.86
C ARG A 35 -8.59 9.68 -5.09
N MET A 36 -9.22 10.24 -4.03
CA MET A 36 -9.95 11.50 -4.11
C MET A 36 -9.01 12.66 -4.46
N GLN A 37 -7.82 12.71 -3.88
CA GLN A 37 -6.82 13.73 -4.22
C GLN A 37 -6.42 13.68 -5.69
N ILE A 38 -6.10 12.47 -6.21
CA ILE A 38 -5.76 12.26 -7.63
C ILE A 38 -6.94 12.64 -8.53
N TYR A 39 -8.16 12.29 -8.15
CA TYR A 39 -9.36 12.67 -8.90
C TYR A 39 -9.53 14.19 -8.96
N LEU A 40 -9.41 14.90 -7.84
CA LEU A 40 -9.50 16.35 -7.79
C LEU A 40 -8.40 17.03 -8.63
N GLU A 41 -7.17 16.52 -8.56
CA GLU A 41 -6.05 16.96 -9.39
C GLU A 41 -6.38 16.79 -10.88
N MET A 42 -6.87 15.61 -11.27
CA MET A 42 -7.26 15.31 -12.64
C MET A 42 -8.36 16.25 -13.15
N VAL A 43 -9.42 16.47 -12.36
CA VAL A 43 -10.54 17.35 -12.73
C VAL A 43 -10.11 18.80 -12.84
N LEU A 44 -9.16 19.25 -12.00
CA LEU A 44 -8.68 20.64 -12.02
C LEU A 44 -7.64 20.91 -13.12
N THR A 45 -6.92 19.88 -13.60
CA THR A 45 -5.80 20.06 -14.53
C THR A 45 -6.11 19.62 -15.96
N ARG A 46 -7.07 18.68 -16.16
CA ARG A 46 -7.39 18.17 -17.49
C ARG A 46 -8.43 19.05 -18.18
N GLU A 47 -8.29 19.19 -19.49
CA GLU A 47 -9.20 19.98 -20.33
C GLU A 47 -10.61 19.41 -20.44
N ASP A 48 -10.78 18.10 -20.24
CA ASP A 48 -12.10 17.42 -20.27
C ASP A 48 -13.06 18.00 -19.22
N GLY A 49 -12.55 18.31 -18.00
CA GLY A 49 -13.35 18.80 -16.87
C GLY A 49 -13.41 20.33 -16.75
N VAL A 50 -12.50 21.05 -17.40
CA VAL A 50 -12.33 22.50 -17.24
C VAL A 50 -13.60 23.31 -17.55
N LYS A 51 -14.36 22.89 -18.56
CA LYS A 51 -15.58 23.60 -18.97
C LYS A 51 -16.63 23.57 -17.87
N GLU A 52 -16.87 22.41 -17.29
CA GLU A 52 -17.85 22.19 -16.22
C GLU A 52 -17.39 22.87 -14.92
N VAL A 53 -16.11 22.73 -14.57
CA VAL A 53 -15.54 23.38 -13.38
C VAL A 53 -15.69 24.91 -13.46
N LYS A 54 -15.45 25.50 -14.63
CA LYS A 54 -15.63 26.96 -14.85
C LYS A 54 -17.10 27.36 -14.89
N LEU A 55 -17.93 26.62 -15.61
CA LEU A 55 -19.35 26.89 -15.73
C LEU A 55 -20.06 26.87 -14.38
N LEU A 56 -19.76 25.87 -13.56
CA LEU A 56 -20.37 25.68 -12.25
C LEU A 56 -19.59 26.36 -11.11
N GLN A 57 -18.53 27.09 -11.41
CA GLN A 57 -17.67 27.82 -10.46
C GLN A 57 -17.10 26.93 -9.33
N LEU A 58 -16.86 25.64 -9.62
CA LEU A 58 -16.41 24.63 -8.63
C LEU A 58 -14.91 24.70 -8.31
N GLY A 59 -14.11 25.47 -9.05
CA GLY A 59 -12.65 25.48 -8.93
C GLY A 59 -12.15 25.80 -7.53
N LYS A 60 -12.71 26.81 -6.87
CA LYS A 60 -12.32 27.18 -5.50
C LYS A 60 -12.68 26.09 -4.49
N MET A 61 -13.84 25.48 -4.60
CA MET A 61 -14.30 24.40 -3.72
C MET A 61 -13.42 23.15 -3.88
N PHE A 62 -13.12 22.74 -5.11
CA PHE A 62 -12.27 21.58 -5.37
C PHE A 62 -10.83 21.80 -4.92
N LEU A 63 -10.29 23.00 -5.16
CA LEU A 63 -8.96 23.35 -4.67
C LEU A 63 -8.88 23.32 -3.14
N GLN A 64 -9.88 23.89 -2.46
CA GLN A 64 -9.95 23.85 -1.01
C GLN A 64 -9.99 22.40 -0.50
N ARG A 65 -10.82 21.56 -1.08
CA ARG A 65 -10.92 20.14 -0.70
C ARG A 65 -9.61 19.37 -0.96
N TYR A 66 -8.92 19.67 -2.07
CA TYR A 66 -7.61 19.12 -2.36
C TYR A 66 -6.58 19.49 -1.27
N VAL A 67 -6.53 20.80 -0.92
CA VAL A 67 -5.62 21.31 0.10
C VAL A 67 -5.91 20.68 1.47
N ASP A 68 -7.18 20.54 1.85
CA ASP A 68 -7.58 19.94 3.12
C ASP A 68 -7.11 18.47 3.21
N ILE A 69 -7.33 17.69 2.15
CA ILE A 69 -6.85 16.31 2.07
C ILE A 69 -5.31 16.27 2.14
N PHE A 70 -4.64 17.11 1.36
CA PHE A 70 -3.18 17.21 1.33
C PHE A 70 -2.62 17.53 2.72
N LEU A 71 -3.17 18.54 3.41
CA LEU A 71 -2.70 18.93 4.74
C LEU A 71 -2.90 17.83 5.79
N ASN A 72 -3.99 17.08 5.72
CA ASN A 72 -4.23 15.95 6.61
C ASN A 72 -3.20 14.84 6.38
N ILE A 73 -2.97 14.45 5.12
CA ILE A 73 -1.94 13.48 4.75
C ILE A 73 -0.56 13.95 5.22
N TYR A 74 -0.21 15.20 4.93
CA TYR A 74 1.07 15.78 5.30
C TYR A 74 1.33 15.79 6.81
N LYS A 75 0.32 16.16 7.62
CA LYS A 75 0.46 16.20 9.10
C LYS A 75 0.78 14.83 9.67
N GLU A 76 0.10 13.78 9.21
CA GLU A 76 0.35 12.43 9.71
C GLU A 76 1.69 11.89 9.21
N ASP A 77 2.04 12.09 7.94
CA ASP A 77 3.33 11.67 7.38
C ASP A 77 4.49 12.38 8.08
N ARG A 78 4.37 13.69 8.29
CA ARG A 78 5.36 14.46 9.05
C ARG A 78 5.54 13.91 10.47
N SER A 79 4.44 13.60 11.16
CA SER A 79 4.50 13.04 12.51
C SER A 79 5.23 11.69 12.55
N LEU A 80 4.93 10.81 11.59
CA LEU A 80 5.60 9.51 11.45
C LEU A 80 7.09 9.68 11.14
N VAL A 81 7.41 10.50 10.14
CA VAL A 81 8.80 10.75 9.73
C VAL A 81 9.62 11.36 10.88
N LEU A 82 9.08 12.35 11.58
CA LEU A 82 9.77 12.94 12.72
C LEU A 82 10.03 11.94 13.84
N ARG A 83 9.04 11.13 14.22
CA ARG A 83 9.20 10.08 15.23
C ARG A 83 10.25 9.05 14.80
N ARG A 84 10.17 8.58 13.55
CA ARG A 84 11.14 7.62 12.97
C ARG A 84 12.55 8.21 12.99
N SER A 85 12.71 9.47 12.55
CA SER A 85 14.02 10.14 12.53
C SER A 85 14.61 10.37 13.92
N ILE A 86 13.80 10.81 14.89
CA ILE A 86 14.27 11.02 16.27
C ILE A 86 14.72 9.70 16.90
N TRP A 87 13.90 8.65 16.81
CA TRP A 87 14.27 7.35 17.34
C TRP A 87 15.48 6.75 16.62
N GLY A 88 15.55 6.87 15.29
CA GLY A 88 16.70 6.44 14.50
C GLY A 88 17.98 7.15 14.91
N TYR A 89 17.90 8.47 15.15
CA TYR A 89 19.03 9.27 15.61
C TYR A 89 19.51 8.87 17.02
N ILE A 90 18.58 8.72 17.97
CA ILE A 90 18.91 8.32 19.36
C ILE A 90 19.56 6.92 19.38
N LEU A 91 18.95 5.95 18.70
CA LEU A 91 19.48 4.59 18.65
C LEU A 91 20.80 4.52 17.88
N GLY A 92 20.95 5.32 16.82
CA GLY A 92 22.21 5.49 16.10
C GLY A 92 23.33 6.08 16.96
N LEU A 93 23.03 7.08 17.82
CA LEU A 93 24.00 7.62 18.78
C LEU A 93 24.45 6.57 19.79
N ILE A 94 23.53 5.75 20.33
CA ILE A 94 23.85 4.66 21.26
C ILE A 94 24.79 3.65 20.58
N ALA A 95 24.45 3.23 19.36
CA ALA A 95 25.28 2.32 18.59
C ALA A 95 26.66 2.90 18.30
N SER A 96 26.75 4.18 17.94
CA SER A 96 28.00 4.87 17.70
C SER A 96 28.84 5.02 18.98
N ALA A 97 28.22 5.34 20.09
CA ALA A 97 28.91 5.44 21.39
C ALA A 97 29.51 4.08 21.81
N ALA A 98 28.77 2.99 21.66
CA ALA A 98 29.28 1.65 21.92
C ALA A 98 30.47 1.30 21.01
N PHE A 99 30.42 1.74 19.77
CA PHE A 99 31.49 1.53 18.80
C PHE A 99 32.78 2.31 19.17
N TYR A 100 32.65 3.61 19.49
CA TYR A 100 33.81 4.42 19.93
C TYR A 100 34.37 3.96 21.27
N PHE A 101 33.52 3.46 22.17
CA PHE A 101 33.99 2.83 23.42
C PHE A 101 34.86 1.61 23.14
N ALA A 102 34.45 0.73 22.21
CA ALA A 102 35.24 -0.43 21.82
C ALA A 102 36.60 -0.02 21.21
N TYR A 103 36.64 1.03 20.39
CA TYR A 103 37.88 1.58 19.85
C TYR A 103 38.81 2.16 20.94
N GLY A 104 38.23 2.92 21.87
CA GLY A 104 38.97 3.44 23.02
C GLY A 104 39.60 2.32 23.87
N TRP A 105 38.83 1.23 24.09
CA TRP A 105 39.32 0.08 24.81
C TRP A 105 40.50 -0.61 24.11
N VAL A 106 40.39 -0.82 22.79
CA VAL A 106 41.50 -1.41 22.00
C VAL A 106 42.72 -0.50 21.97
N GLY A 107 42.53 0.83 21.85
CA GLY A 107 43.60 1.81 21.94
C GLY A 107 44.29 1.81 23.30
N PHE A 108 43.53 1.77 24.39
CA PHE A 108 44.05 1.67 25.75
C PHE A 108 44.87 0.38 25.97
N ALA A 109 44.40 -0.75 25.47
CA ALA A 109 45.12 -2.03 25.53
C ALA A 109 46.45 -1.99 24.76
N ALA A 110 46.53 -1.24 23.66
CA ALA A 110 47.78 -1.01 22.92
C ALA A 110 48.78 -0.13 23.71
N ILE A 111 48.28 0.94 24.35
CA ILE A 111 49.10 1.82 25.20
C ILE A 111 49.62 1.06 26.43
N ALA A 112 48.80 0.19 27.01
CA ALA A 112 49.18 -0.66 28.15
C ALA A 112 50.15 -1.81 27.75
N GLY A 113 50.52 -1.94 26.48
CA GLY A 113 51.44 -2.94 26.00
C GLY A 113 50.84 -4.35 25.90
N ALA A 114 49.53 -4.50 26.11
CA ALA A 114 48.82 -5.78 26.04
C ALA A 114 48.68 -6.31 24.61
N ILE A 115 48.70 -5.41 23.62
CA ILE A 115 48.60 -5.72 22.19
C ILE A 115 49.61 -4.86 21.41
N THR A 116 50.06 -5.36 20.26
CA THR A 116 50.91 -4.63 19.35
C THR A 116 50.12 -3.63 18.49
N ILE A 117 50.75 -2.60 17.94
CA ILE A 117 50.13 -1.63 17.01
C ILE A 117 49.51 -2.37 15.79
N GLY A 118 50.18 -3.39 15.27
CA GLY A 118 49.66 -4.24 14.18
C GLY A 118 48.41 -5.00 14.58
N GLN A 119 48.33 -5.54 15.80
CA GLN A 119 47.12 -6.18 16.32
C GLN A 119 46.01 -5.17 16.54
N MET A 120 46.31 -3.96 17.02
CA MET A 120 45.34 -2.88 17.16
C MET A 120 44.67 -2.54 15.84
N THR A 121 45.46 -2.29 14.79
CA THR A 121 44.94 -1.95 13.46
C THR A 121 44.10 -3.10 12.87
N MET A 122 44.55 -4.35 13.07
CA MET A 122 43.78 -5.53 12.64
C MET A 122 42.44 -5.64 13.38
N TYR A 123 42.41 -5.46 14.70
CA TYR A 123 41.15 -5.53 15.46
C TYR A 123 40.18 -4.42 15.08
N ILE A 124 40.67 -3.19 14.87
CA ILE A 124 39.83 -2.08 14.40
C ILE A 124 39.23 -2.40 13.01
N ALA A 125 40.05 -2.90 12.08
CA ALA A 125 39.59 -3.23 10.74
C ALA A 125 38.54 -4.35 10.74
N GLN A 126 38.80 -5.43 11.50
CA GLN A 126 37.87 -6.56 11.63
C GLN A 126 36.56 -6.16 12.32
N PHE A 127 36.65 -5.30 13.35
CA PHE A 127 35.47 -4.80 14.04
C PHE A 127 34.60 -3.96 13.12
N ARG A 128 35.20 -3.10 12.29
CA ARG A 128 34.51 -2.29 11.29
C ARG A 128 33.83 -3.14 10.21
N LEU A 129 34.52 -4.18 9.74
CA LEU A 129 33.97 -5.15 8.78
C LEU A 129 32.77 -5.90 9.37
N GLY A 130 32.90 -6.35 10.62
CA GLY A 130 31.80 -7.02 11.33
C GLY A 130 30.60 -6.10 11.55
N GLN A 131 30.81 -4.83 11.90
CA GLN A 131 29.74 -3.85 12.03
C GLN A 131 29.01 -3.65 10.70
N ASN A 132 29.73 -3.44 9.61
CA ASN A 132 29.11 -3.25 8.29
C ASN A 132 28.31 -4.49 7.88
N SER A 133 28.84 -5.69 8.13
CA SER A 133 28.14 -6.94 7.81
C SER A 133 26.85 -7.09 8.61
N VAL A 134 26.86 -6.79 9.91
CA VAL A 134 25.65 -6.84 10.75
C VAL A 134 24.64 -5.79 10.29
N THR A 135 25.08 -4.55 10.06
CA THR A 135 24.21 -3.46 9.61
C THR A 135 23.56 -3.80 8.26
N ASN A 136 24.35 -4.26 7.29
CA ASN A 136 23.84 -4.64 5.96
C ASN A 136 22.84 -5.81 6.06
N SER A 137 23.13 -6.81 6.89
CA SER A 137 22.20 -7.93 7.10
C SER A 137 20.88 -7.47 7.70
N LEU A 138 20.91 -6.62 8.73
CA LEU A 138 19.69 -6.07 9.35
C LEU A 138 18.90 -5.19 8.38
N THR A 139 19.59 -4.39 7.57
CA THR A 139 18.94 -3.56 6.53
C THR A 139 18.27 -4.43 5.47
N SER A 140 18.95 -5.49 5.02
CA SER A 140 18.38 -6.44 4.05
C SER A 140 17.13 -7.15 4.58
N ILE A 141 17.17 -7.60 5.83
CA ILE A 141 16.01 -8.22 6.48
C ILE A 141 14.86 -7.24 6.61
N ASN A 142 15.15 -5.97 6.95
CA ASN A 142 14.11 -4.93 7.01
C ASN A 142 13.49 -4.66 5.63
N GLY A 143 14.31 -4.60 4.57
CA GLY A 143 13.84 -4.49 3.19
C GLY A 143 12.92 -5.65 2.80
N MET A 144 13.33 -6.89 3.10
CA MET A 144 12.48 -8.09 2.87
C MET A 144 11.15 -8.02 3.64
N TYR A 145 11.15 -7.49 4.86
CA TYR A 145 9.94 -7.30 5.64
C TYR A 145 9.01 -6.27 4.98
N GLU A 146 9.56 -5.16 4.54
CA GLU A 146 8.80 -4.11 3.83
C GLU A 146 8.23 -4.63 2.52
N ASP A 147 9.02 -5.32 1.69
CA ASP A 147 8.58 -5.93 0.45
C ASP A 147 7.45 -6.96 0.68
N ASN A 148 7.54 -7.75 1.75
CA ASN A 148 6.50 -8.71 2.12
C ASN A 148 5.17 -8.03 2.50
N LEU A 149 5.22 -6.86 3.14
CA LEU A 149 4.02 -6.06 3.42
C LEU A 149 3.32 -5.63 2.12
N TYR A 150 4.07 -5.21 1.11
CA TYR A 150 3.49 -4.84 -0.19
C TYR A 150 3.01 -6.06 -0.98
N LEU A 151 3.75 -7.17 -0.92
CA LEU A 151 3.37 -8.44 -1.56
C LEU A 151 2.06 -9.00 -0.99
N SER A 152 1.74 -8.70 0.28
CA SER A 152 0.47 -9.13 0.89
C SER A 152 -0.75 -8.59 0.14
N ASN A 153 -0.68 -7.40 -0.45
CA ASN A 153 -1.77 -6.83 -1.25
C ASN A 153 -2.02 -7.64 -2.54
N LEU A 154 -0.92 -8.09 -3.19
CA LEU A 154 -1.03 -8.93 -4.38
C LEU A 154 -1.61 -10.30 -4.02
N THR A 155 -1.15 -10.90 -2.92
CA THR A 155 -1.67 -12.18 -2.43
C THR A 155 -3.15 -12.08 -2.07
N GLU A 156 -3.57 -10.99 -1.41
CA GLU A 156 -4.97 -10.73 -1.09
C GLU A 156 -5.82 -10.60 -2.37
N PHE A 157 -5.31 -9.89 -3.38
CA PHE A 157 -6.00 -9.77 -4.67
C PHE A 157 -6.14 -11.11 -5.39
N LEU A 158 -5.06 -11.88 -5.48
CA LEU A 158 -5.06 -13.20 -6.15
C LEU A 158 -5.87 -14.26 -5.41
N SER A 159 -6.05 -14.10 -4.10
CA SER A 159 -6.85 -15.03 -3.27
C SER A 159 -8.35 -14.71 -3.29
N GLN A 160 -8.76 -13.63 -3.93
CA GLN A 160 -10.19 -13.31 -4.06
C GLN A 160 -10.89 -14.41 -4.87
N LYS A 161 -11.88 -15.03 -4.24
CA LYS A 161 -12.73 -15.99 -4.93
C LYS A 161 -13.62 -15.25 -5.92
N VAL A 162 -13.40 -15.49 -7.19
CA VAL A 162 -14.33 -15.06 -8.23
C VAL A 162 -15.59 -15.95 -8.08
N PRO A 163 -16.79 -15.37 -7.99
CA PRO A 163 -18.01 -16.18 -8.00
C PRO A 163 -18.03 -17.07 -9.24
N GLU A 164 -18.10 -18.37 -9.03
CA GLU A 164 -18.25 -19.31 -10.13
C GLU A 164 -19.62 -19.05 -10.79
N GLN A 165 -19.64 -19.12 -12.11
CA GLN A 165 -20.90 -19.08 -12.85
C GLN A 165 -21.68 -20.33 -12.49
N THR A 166 -22.80 -20.16 -11.80
CA THR A 166 -23.64 -21.28 -11.32
C THR A 166 -24.65 -21.79 -12.36
N GLY A 167 -24.60 -21.27 -13.58
CA GLY A 167 -25.45 -21.72 -14.67
C GLY A 167 -24.97 -23.06 -15.25
N GLU A 168 -25.85 -24.05 -15.32
CA GLU A 168 -25.54 -25.37 -15.86
C GLU A 168 -25.77 -25.46 -17.38
N GLY A 169 -26.50 -24.52 -17.98
CA GLY A 169 -26.83 -24.50 -19.39
C GLY A 169 -25.80 -23.78 -20.25
N ILE A 170 -25.14 -24.45 -21.17
CA ILE A 170 -24.24 -23.88 -22.17
C ILE A 170 -25.02 -23.42 -23.42
N ALA A 171 -26.09 -24.11 -23.77
CA ALA A 171 -27.02 -23.80 -24.85
C ALA A 171 -28.43 -24.29 -24.50
N GLY A 172 -29.43 -23.62 -25.05
CA GLY A 172 -30.81 -24.12 -24.98
C GLY A 172 -30.99 -25.42 -25.75
N PRO A 173 -32.11 -26.10 -25.54
CA PRO A 173 -32.41 -27.37 -26.21
C PRO A 173 -32.56 -27.24 -27.74
N ASN A 174 -32.77 -26.02 -28.22
CA ASN A 174 -32.85 -25.70 -29.64
C ASN A 174 -31.89 -24.49 -29.94
N PRO A 175 -30.77 -24.70 -30.64
CA PRO A 175 -29.81 -23.64 -30.97
C PRO A 175 -30.44 -22.53 -31.85
N ASP A 176 -31.47 -22.83 -32.61
CA ASP A 176 -32.12 -21.90 -33.52
C ASP A 176 -33.27 -21.12 -32.85
N ASP A 177 -33.52 -21.31 -31.58
CA ASP A 177 -34.61 -20.64 -30.85
C ASP A 177 -34.23 -19.19 -30.41
N GLY A 178 -32.96 -18.84 -30.42
CA GLY A 178 -32.49 -17.51 -29.99
C GLY A 178 -32.30 -17.41 -28.47
N ILE A 179 -32.61 -16.24 -27.90
CA ILE A 179 -32.44 -15.95 -26.47
C ILE A 179 -33.79 -15.81 -25.79
N ARG A 180 -34.03 -16.64 -24.77
CA ARG A 180 -35.28 -16.66 -24.04
C ARG A 180 -35.06 -16.32 -22.55
N PHE A 181 -35.79 -15.32 -22.07
CA PHE A 181 -35.89 -15.00 -20.65
C PHE A 181 -37.23 -15.49 -20.13
N GLU A 182 -37.23 -16.37 -19.15
CA GLU A 182 -38.45 -16.93 -18.56
C GLU A 182 -38.50 -16.60 -17.07
N ASN A 183 -39.43 -15.72 -16.70
CA ASN A 183 -39.65 -15.29 -15.32
C ASN A 183 -38.36 -14.80 -14.58
N VAL A 184 -37.53 -14.06 -15.30
CA VAL A 184 -36.23 -13.57 -14.76
C VAL A 184 -36.48 -12.39 -13.84
N SER A 185 -35.95 -12.50 -12.60
CA SER A 185 -35.91 -11.40 -11.63
C SER A 185 -34.44 -11.16 -11.20
N PHE A 186 -34.05 -9.92 -11.07
CA PHE A 186 -32.69 -9.57 -10.70
C PHE A 186 -32.66 -8.57 -9.55
N PHE A 187 -31.78 -8.82 -8.58
CA PHE A 187 -31.51 -7.97 -7.44
C PHE A 187 -30.03 -7.57 -7.43
N TYR A 188 -29.74 -6.29 -7.29
CA TYR A 188 -28.37 -5.86 -7.00
C TYR A 188 -27.95 -6.32 -5.59
N PRO A 189 -26.67 -6.68 -5.38
CA PRO A 189 -26.16 -7.06 -4.08
C PRO A 189 -26.48 -6.00 -3.00
N GLY A 190 -27.13 -6.43 -1.91
CA GLY A 190 -27.56 -5.55 -0.81
C GLY A 190 -28.90 -4.81 -1.02
N SER A 191 -29.56 -4.94 -2.17
CA SER A 191 -30.90 -4.39 -2.41
C SER A 191 -31.99 -5.39 -2.05
N GLN A 192 -33.02 -4.93 -1.33
CA GLN A 192 -34.23 -5.74 -1.06
C GLN A 192 -35.30 -5.58 -2.14
N THR A 193 -35.16 -4.57 -3.01
CA THR A 193 -36.08 -4.35 -4.12
C THR A 193 -35.48 -4.88 -5.41
N PRO A 194 -36.24 -5.65 -6.22
CA PRO A 194 -35.76 -6.13 -7.50
C PRO A 194 -35.60 -4.99 -8.49
N ALA A 195 -34.45 -4.97 -9.18
CA ALA A 195 -34.22 -4.07 -10.32
C ALA A 195 -35.00 -4.52 -11.57
N LEU A 196 -35.13 -5.84 -11.73
CA LEU A 196 -35.98 -6.47 -12.72
C LEU A 196 -36.91 -7.47 -12.01
N LYS A 197 -38.17 -7.56 -12.43
CA LYS A 197 -39.16 -8.48 -11.84
C LYS A 197 -39.94 -9.17 -12.92
N ASN A 198 -39.89 -10.53 -12.90
CA ASN A 198 -40.71 -11.43 -13.74
C ASN A 198 -40.59 -11.07 -15.24
N ILE A 199 -39.39 -10.80 -15.73
CA ILE A 199 -39.15 -10.50 -17.13
C ILE A 199 -39.33 -11.78 -17.96
N ASN A 200 -40.20 -11.69 -18.95
CA ASN A 200 -40.40 -12.72 -19.96
C ASN A 200 -40.18 -12.09 -21.33
N LEU A 201 -39.16 -12.56 -22.03
CA LEU A 201 -38.74 -12.00 -23.31
C LEU A 201 -38.17 -13.12 -24.18
N HIS A 202 -38.51 -13.13 -25.45
CA HIS A 202 -37.96 -14.02 -26.44
C HIS A 202 -37.40 -13.20 -27.60
N ILE A 203 -36.16 -13.40 -27.94
CA ILE A 203 -35.43 -12.72 -29.04
C ILE A 203 -35.07 -13.82 -30.03
N THR A 204 -35.68 -13.81 -31.20
CA THR A 204 -35.40 -14.79 -32.25
C THR A 204 -34.09 -14.49 -32.99
N PRO A 205 -33.45 -15.51 -33.61
CA PRO A 205 -32.23 -15.26 -34.40
C PRO A 205 -32.46 -14.24 -35.50
N GLY A 206 -31.58 -13.22 -35.58
CA GLY A 206 -31.70 -12.14 -36.56
C GLY A 206 -32.65 -11.01 -36.17
N GLU A 207 -33.35 -11.12 -35.06
CA GLU A 207 -34.21 -10.05 -34.55
C GLU A 207 -33.41 -8.94 -33.89
N SER A 208 -33.81 -7.68 -34.09
CA SER A 208 -33.28 -6.50 -33.44
C SER A 208 -34.29 -5.95 -32.45
N LEU A 209 -33.99 -5.97 -31.15
CA LEU A 209 -34.85 -5.49 -30.09
C LEU A 209 -34.33 -4.13 -29.57
N ALA A 210 -35.22 -3.12 -29.51
CA ALA A 210 -34.92 -1.82 -28.87
C ALA A 210 -35.64 -1.75 -27.50
N ILE A 211 -34.87 -1.55 -26.43
CA ILE A 211 -35.39 -1.35 -25.08
C ILE A 211 -35.47 0.17 -24.80
N VAL A 212 -36.67 0.67 -24.62
CA VAL A 212 -36.94 2.09 -24.34
C VAL A 212 -37.62 2.24 -22.98
N GLY A 213 -37.42 3.37 -22.32
CA GLY A 213 -38.01 3.66 -21.02
C GLY A 213 -37.34 4.85 -20.34
N GLU A 214 -37.89 5.30 -19.23
CA GLU A 214 -37.35 6.41 -18.43
C GLU A 214 -35.99 6.08 -17.82
N ASN A 215 -35.27 7.14 -17.37
CA ASN A 215 -33.99 6.94 -16.66
C ASN A 215 -34.25 6.21 -15.32
N GLY A 216 -33.50 5.15 -15.07
CA GLY A 216 -33.67 4.33 -13.89
C GLY A 216 -34.67 3.16 -14.03
N SER A 217 -35.30 2.96 -15.19
CA SER A 217 -36.29 1.87 -15.42
C SER A 217 -35.69 0.48 -15.58
N GLY A 218 -34.37 0.30 -15.42
CA GLY A 218 -33.71 -1.00 -15.52
C GLY A 218 -33.26 -1.39 -16.94
N LYS A 219 -33.22 -0.46 -17.92
CA LYS A 219 -32.79 -0.76 -19.30
C LYS A 219 -31.41 -1.40 -19.40
N THR A 220 -30.48 -0.95 -18.58
CA THR A 220 -29.07 -1.39 -18.59
C THR A 220 -28.88 -2.66 -17.79
N THR A 221 -29.78 -2.96 -16.85
CA THR A 221 -29.77 -4.20 -16.06
C THR A 221 -30.14 -5.40 -16.91
#